data_fca8e2484ec22f70e3cf507e878ad7f0
#
_entry.id   fca8e2484ec22f70e3cf507e878ad7f0
#
_cell.length_a   1.000
_cell.length_b   1.000
_cell.length_c   1.000
_cell.angle_alpha   90.00
_cell.angle_beta   90.00
_cell.angle_gamma   90.00
#
_symmetry.space_group_name_H-M   'P 1'
#
loop_
_entity.id
_entity.type
_entity.pdbx_description
1 polymer ?
#
loop_
_entity_poly.entity_id
_entity_poly.type
_entity_poly.pdbx_seq_one_letter_code
_entity_poly.pdbx_strand_id
1 'polypeptide(L)'
;AIVVDFGELSKFDPDLAEQLLNEPEDTIKAAELAIEQFDLPHFFKVRFSNLPKSQDIKIRDIRSEHLGAFITFDGLVRQASDVRPQITLAKFECPACGNTITILQIDTKFKEPTRCSCGRRGRFRLLHKELVDAQRLIVEECPESLEGGEQPKRLSVFLKEDLVEPIMEKKTTPGSKVKVIGVIKEAPIFLATGAQSTRYDLIVESNNVEPLEQTFEDIDISKKDEEKIKELSKDPKIYDKLIKSIAPSIYGHDYVKQALVLQLMGGVRKVRTDGTKTRGDMHMLLVGDP
;
A
#
# COMPACT_ATOMS: atom_id res chain seq x y z
N ALA A 1 -1.39 -7.19 -13.13
CA ALA A 1 -0.90 -8.24 -12.22
C ALA A 1 -1.82 -9.44 -12.17
N ILE A 2 -1.28 -10.60 -11.80
CA ILE A 2 -2.04 -11.81 -11.46
C ILE A 2 -2.03 -11.93 -9.94
N VAL A 3 -3.20 -12.00 -9.33
CA VAL A 3 -3.32 -12.16 -7.87
C VAL A 3 -3.59 -13.62 -7.57
N VAL A 4 -2.74 -14.22 -6.74
CA VAL A 4 -2.81 -15.63 -6.30
C VAL A 4 -3.20 -15.66 -4.83
N ASP A 5 -4.26 -16.39 -4.50
CA ASP A 5 -4.64 -16.64 -3.11
C ASP A 5 -3.70 -17.69 -2.50
N PHE A 6 -3.06 -17.32 -1.37
CA PHE A 6 -2.13 -18.23 -0.70
C PHE A 6 -2.82 -19.51 -0.20
N GLY A 7 -4.08 -19.42 0.21
CA GLY A 7 -4.82 -20.58 0.66
C GLY A 7 -5.12 -21.57 -0.46
N GLU A 8 -5.31 -21.09 -1.69
CA GLU A 8 -5.45 -21.95 -2.89
C GLU A 8 -4.11 -22.55 -3.29
N LEU A 9 -3.03 -21.74 -3.27
CA LEU A 9 -1.67 -22.23 -3.54
C LEU A 9 -1.26 -23.34 -2.57
N SER A 10 -1.50 -23.15 -1.27
CA SER A 10 -1.17 -24.13 -0.23
C SER A 10 -1.94 -25.45 -0.37
N LYS A 11 -3.16 -25.42 -0.94
CA LYS A 11 -3.91 -26.64 -1.25
C LYS A 11 -3.41 -27.34 -2.50
N PHE A 12 -2.92 -26.57 -3.47
CA PHE A 12 -2.43 -27.10 -4.74
C PHE A 12 -1.01 -27.68 -4.60
N ASP A 13 -0.11 -26.90 -4.01
CA ASP A 13 1.31 -27.29 -3.81
C ASP A 13 1.80 -26.73 -2.46
N PRO A 14 1.81 -27.54 -1.38
CA PRO A 14 2.27 -27.11 -0.07
C PRO A 14 3.77 -26.78 -0.04
N ASP A 15 4.59 -27.49 -0.83
CA ASP A 15 6.04 -27.27 -0.85
C ASP A 15 6.39 -25.91 -1.48
N LEU A 16 5.70 -25.56 -2.55
CA LEU A 16 5.84 -24.23 -3.17
C LEU A 16 5.35 -23.11 -2.24
N ALA A 17 4.27 -23.35 -1.50
CA ALA A 17 3.77 -22.39 -0.53
C ALA A 17 4.76 -22.18 0.62
N GLU A 18 5.43 -23.21 1.09
CA GLU A 18 6.49 -23.11 2.09
C GLU A 18 7.74 -22.39 1.55
N GLN A 19 8.15 -22.70 0.33
CA GLN A 19 9.24 -21.97 -0.34
C GLN A 19 8.94 -20.48 -0.49
N LEU A 20 7.70 -20.11 -0.81
CA LEU A 20 7.29 -18.70 -0.91
C LEU A 20 7.46 -17.96 0.42
N LEU A 21 7.23 -18.61 1.55
CA LEU A 21 7.42 -17.99 2.86
C LEU A 21 8.88 -17.87 3.26
N ASN A 22 9.71 -18.86 2.89
CA ASN A 22 11.12 -18.90 3.26
C ASN A 22 12.00 -18.08 2.30
N GLU A 23 11.74 -18.17 0.99
CA GLU A 23 12.51 -17.52 -0.09
C GLU A 23 11.58 -16.77 -1.05
N PRO A 24 10.89 -15.70 -0.58
CA PRO A 24 9.84 -15.05 -1.36
C PRO A 24 10.32 -14.43 -2.65
N GLU A 25 11.49 -13.79 -2.65
CA GLU A 25 12.00 -13.08 -3.83
C GLU A 25 12.31 -14.01 -5.00
N ASP A 26 12.94 -15.13 -4.73
CA ASP A 26 13.32 -16.08 -5.75
C ASP A 26 12.13 -16.87 -6.26
N THR A 27 11.20 -17.20 -5.37
CA THR A 27 9.94 -17.88 -5.73
C THR A 27 9.05 -16.97 -6.59
N ILE A 28 8.90 -15.68 -6.24
CA ILE A 28 8.14 -14.72 -7.03
C ILE A 28 8.75 -14.55 -8.42
N LYS A 29 10.07 -14.37 -8.50
CA LYS A 29 10.78 -14.25 -9.80
C LYS A 29 10.63 -15.50 -10.64
N ALA A 30 10.76 -16.69 -10.04
CA ALA A 30 10.55 -17.95 -10.75
C ALA A 30 9.13 -18.07 -11.31
N ALA A 31 8.12 -17.67 -10.54
CA ALA A 31 6.73 -17.64 -10.99
C ALA A 31 6.52 -16.64 -12.15
N GLU A 32 7.10 -15.44 -12.08
CA GLU A 32 7.04 -14.45 -13.16
C GLU A 32 7.71 -14.97 -14.44
N LEU A 33 8.89 -15.58 -14.33
CA LEU A 33 9.59 -16.20 -15.46
C LEU A 33 8.80 -17.36 -16.06
N ALA A 34 8.11 -18.16 -15.24
CA ALA A 34 7.27 -19.25 -15.73
C ALA A 34 6.08 -18.72 -16.55
N ILE A 35 5.50 -17.58 -16.14
CA ILE A 35 4.41 -16.94 -16.88
C ILE A 35 4.89 -16.38 -18.23
N GLU A 36 6.11 -15.86 -18.31
CA GLU A 36 6.68 -15.37 -19.57
C GLU A 36 6.77 -16.46 -20.66
N GLN A 37 6.88 -17.73 -20.27
CA GLN A 37 6.92 -18.85 -21.22
C GLN A 37 5.60 -19.09 -21.98
N PHE A 38 4.49 -18.48 -21.51
CA PHE A 38 3.18 -18.64 -22.16
C PHE A 38 2.90 -17.65 -23.28
N ASP A 39 3.91 -16.92 -23.80
CA ASP A 39 3.78 -15.95 -24.92
C ASP A 39 2.62 -14.96 -24.75
N LEU A 40 2.39 -14.48 -23.54
CA LEU A 40 1.36 -13.51 -23.26
C LEU A 40 1.77 -12.11 -23.77
N PRO A 41 0.82 -11.28 -24.25
CA PRO A 41 1.13 -10.01 -24.91
C PRO A 41 1.72 -8.94 -23.97
N HIS A 42 1.74 -9.19 -22.66
CA HIS A 42 2.25 -8.27 -21.63
C HIS A 42 3.01 -9.04 -20.56
N PHE A 43 3.99 -8.37 -19.93
CA PHE A 43 4.64 -8.88 -18.72
C PHE A 43 3.64 -8.83 -17.57
N PHE A 44 3.44 -9.95 -16.92
CA PHE A 44 2.57 -10.06 -15.75
C PHE A 44 3.40 -10.14 -14.47
N LYS A 45 2.97 -9.38 -13.46
CA LYS A 45 3.52 -9.49 -12.11
C LYS A 45 2.66 -10.42 -11.27
N VAL A 46 3.30 -11.21 -10.41
CA VAL A 46 2.63 -12.13 -9.51
C VAL A 46 2.46 -11.46 -8.15
N ARG A 47 1.23 -11.36 -7.70
CA ARG A 47 0.83 -10.78 -6.42
C ARG A 47 0.16 -11.85 -5.57
N PHE A 48 0.41 -11.81 -4.28
CA PHE A 48 -0.19 -12.77 -3.36
C PHE A 48 -1.19 -12.08 -2.45
N SER A 49 -2.24 -12.82 -2.09
CA SER A 49 -3.27 -12.40 -1.15
C SER A 49 -3.50 -13.49 -0.08
N ASN A 50 -4.18 -13.12 1.01
CA ASN A 50 -4.59 -14.05 2.07
C ASN A 50 -3.45 -14.91 2.64
N LEU A 51 -2.32 -14.29 3.03
CA LEU A 51 -1.26 -14.99 3.73
C LEU A 51 -1.78 -15.62 5.04
N PRO A 52 -1.13 -16.70 5.53
CA PRO A 52 -1.52 -17.35 6.78
C PRO A 52 -1.35 -16.40 7.97
N LYS A 53 -2.16 -16.58 8.99
CA LYS A 53 -2.13 -15.76 10.22
C LYS A 53 -0.78 -15.79 10.95
N SER A 54 0.05 -16.78 10.72
CA SER A 54 1.42 -16.84 11.26
C SER A 54 2.33 -15.76 10.69
N GLN A 55 2.01 -15.23 9.52
CA GLN A 55 2.74 -14.15 8.85
C GLN A 55 2.11 -12.76 9.10
N ASP A 56 1.02 -12.68 9.85
CA ASP A 56 0.38 -11.43 10.24
C ASP A 56 1.10 -10.86 11.48
N ILE A 57 1.96 -9.87 11.24
CA ILE A 57 2.86 -9.31 12.25
C ILE A 57 2.54 -7.83 12.42
N LYS A 58 2.25 -7.40 13.65
CA LYS A 58 2.06 -5.97 13.94
C LYS A 58 3.35 -5.19 13.68
N ILE A 59 3.23 -3.96 13.18
CA ILE A 59 4.40 -3.11 12.85
C ILE A 59 5.35 -2.97 14.04
N ARG A 60 4.82 -2.91 15.27
CA ARG A 60 5.61 -2.80 16.51
C ARG A 60 6.43 -4.05 16.84
N ASP A 61 6.03 -5.21 16.34
CA ASP A 61 6.66 -6.50 16.64
C ASP A 61 7.71 -6.89 15.60
N ILE A 62 7.84 -6.11 14.51
CA ILE A 62 8.84 -6.34 13.48
C ILE A 62 10.24 -6.11 14.07
N ARG A 63 11.15 -7.10 13.90
CA ARG A 63 12.53 -7.11 14.38
C ARG A 63 13.48 -7.62 13.29
N SER A 64 14.76 -7.63 13.60
CA SER A 64 15.82 -8.14 12.69
C SER A 64 15.65 -9.60 12.31
N GLU A 65 15.01 -10.42 13.14
CA GLU A 65 14.69 -11.82 12.85
C GLU A 65 13.72 -12.01 11.68
N HIS A 66 12.95 -10.96 11.37
CA HIS A 66 11.99 -10.97 10.26
C HIS A 66 12.61 -10.48 8.94
N LEU A 67 13.91 -10.17 8.91
CA LEU A 67 14.58 -9.78 7.66
C LEU A 67 14.50 -10.90 6.62
N GLY A 68 14.06 -10.53 5.40
CA GLY A 68 13.81 -11.47 4.32
C GLY A 68 12.49 -12.23 4.41
N ALA A 69 11.76 -12.14 5.53
CA ALA A 69 10.47 -12.82 5.68
C ALA A 69 9.38 -12.16 4.84
N PHE A 70 8.48 -12.99 4.32
CA PHE A 70 7.27 -12.56 3.62
C PHE A 70 6.13 -12.40 4.61
N ILE A 71 5.77 -11.15 4.91
CA ILE A 71 4.82 -10.81 5.96
C ILE A 71 3.60 -10.07 5.44
N THR A 72 2.56 -10.05 6.27
CA THR A 72 1.40 -9.17 6.09
C THR A 72 1.17 -8.36 7.37
N PHE A 73 0.68 -7.15 7.20
CA PHE A 73 0.28 -6.29 8.31
C PHE A 73 -0.76 -5.27 7.87
N ASP A 74 -1.58 -4.84 8.80
CA ASP A 74 -2.57 -3.81 8.61
C ASP A 74 -2.04 -2.47 9.12
N GLY A 75 -2.38 -1.38 8.42
CA GLY A 75 -1.97 -0.06 8.84
C GLY A 75 -2.70 1.07 8.13
N LEU A 76 -2.51 2.27 8.67
CA LEU A 76 -3.03 3.51 8.12
C LEU A 76 -1.95 4.22 7.31
N VAL A 77 -2.22 4.57 6.07
CA VAL A 77 -1.31 5.38 5.27
C VAL A 77 -1.23 6.79 5.85
N ARG A 78 -0.09 7.15 6.42
CA ARG A 78 0.14 8.47 6.99
C ARG A 78 0.62 9.47 5.96
N GLN A 79 1.50 9.01 5.08
CA GLN A 79 2.10 9.84 4.04
C GLN A 79 2.39 8.99 2.81
N ALA A 80 2.14 9.55 1.63
CA ALA A 80 2.54 9.02 0.35
C ALA A 80 3.51 10.01 -0.31
N SER A 81 4.61 9.53 -0.86
CA SER A 81 5.50 10.36 -1.69
C SER A 81 4.93 10.49 -3.10
N ASP A 82 5.46 11.44 -3.87
CA ASP A 82 5.22 11.45 -5.31
C ASP A 82 5.76 10.16 -5.96
N VAL A 83 5.11 9.75 -7.03
CA VAL A 83 5.61 8.69 -7.91
C VAL A 83 6.86 9.22 -8.63
N ARG A 84 7.96 8.49 -8.52
CA ARG A 84 9.23 8.86 -9.15
C ARG A 84 9.86 7.66 -9.85
N PRO A 85 10.36 7.84 -11.08
CA PRO A 85 11.12 6.77 -11.74
C PRO A 85 12.40 6.47 -10.96
N GLN A 86 12.60 5.21 -10.61
CA GLN A 86 13.79 4.69 -9.94
C GLN A 86 14.52 3.75 -10.88
N ILE A 87 15.85 3.83 -10.89
CA ILE A 87 16.68 2.91 -11.66
C ILE A 87 16.73 1.58 -10.91
N THR A 88 16.36 0.49 -11.57
CA THR A 88 16.46 -0.87 -11.02
C THR A 88 17.66 -1.61 -11.55
N LEU A 89 18.02 -1.35 -12.81
CA LEU A 89 19.15 -2.00 -13.46
C LEU A 89 19.94 -0.98 -14.27
N ALA A 90 21.27 -1.03 -14.16
CA ALA A 90 22.19 -0.23 -14.96
C ALA A 90 23.23 -1.10 -15.64
N LYS A 91 23.38 -0.95 -16.97
CA LYS A 91 24.38 -1.62 -17.78
C LYS A 91 25.53 -0.68 -18.09
N PHE A 92 26.74 -1.09 -17.77
CA PHE A 92 27.96 -0.33 -17.97
C PHE A 92 28.89 -1.05 -18.92
N GLU A 93 29.58 -0.29 -19.76
CA GLU A 93 30.64 -0.81 -20.66
C GLU A 93 32.01 -0.49 -20.07
N CYS A 94 32.89 -1.47 -20.14
CA CYS A 94 34.29 -1.27 -19.81
C CYS A 94 35.02 -0.66 -21.01
N PRO A 95 35.55 0.57 -20.91
CA PRO A 95 36.21 1.20 -22.07
C PRO A 95 37.58 0.58 -22.44
N ALA A 96 38.05 -0.41 -21.67
CA ALA A 96 39.30 -1.13 -21.99
C ALA A 96 39.08 -2.43 -22.77
N CYS A 97 38.05 -3.17 -22.42
CA CYS A 97 37.79 -4.51 -23.02
C CYS A 97 36.42 -4.64 -23.66
N GLY A 98 35.58 -3.58 -23.66
CA GLY A 98 34.22 -3.62 -24.22
C GLY A 98 33.22 -4.50 -23.47
N ASN A 99 33.65 -5.12 -22.36
CA ASN A 99 32.76 -6.00 -21.60
C ASN A 99 31.62 -5.24 -20.93
N THR A 100 30.42 -5.79 -20.99
CA THR A 100 29.23 -5.20 -20.36
C THR A 100 29.09 -5.72 -18.94
N ILE A 101 28.97 -4.80 -17.98
CA ILE A 101 28.77 -5.07 -16.56
C ILE A 101 27.37 -4.62 -16.20
N THR A 102 26.54 -5.53 -15.75
CA THR A 102 25.18 -5.23 -15.30
C THR A 102 25.17 -5.14 -13.77
N ILE A 103 24.64 -4.03 -13.24
CA ILE A 103 24.52 -3.81 -11.79
C ILE A 103 23.04 -3.55 -11.47
N LEU A 104 22.50 -4.38 -10.57
CA LEU A 104 21.20 -4.14 -9.95
C LEU A 104 21.31 -2.99 -8.95
N GLN A 105 20.40 -2.05 -9.03
CA GLN A 105 20.33 -0.87 -8.17
C GLN A 105 19.32 -1.15 -7.06
N ILE A 106 19.76 -1.80 -6.00
CA ILE A 106 18.92 -2.19 -4.86
C ILE A 106 18.78 -1.02 -3.88
N ASP A 107 19.84 -0.19 -3.78
CA ASP A 107 19.90 0.91 -2.83
C ASP A 107 19.36 2.23 -3.41
N THR A 108 19.06 3.17 -2.54
CA THR A 108 18.67 4.55 -2.90
C THR A 108 19.81 5.34 -3.55
N LYS A 109 21.06 4.89 -3.39
CA LYS A 109 22.25 5.50 -3.97
C LYS A 109 22.69 4.75 -5.21
N PHE A 110 22.82 5.48 -6.33
CA PHE A 110 23.27 4.91 -7.59
C PHE A 110 24.69 4.32 -7.44
N LYS A 111 24.81 3.01 -7.73
CA LYS A 111 26.07 2.27 -7.65
C LYS A 111 26.67 2.10 -9.05
N GLU A 112 27.92 2.48 -9.18
CA GLU A 112 28.74 2.22 -10.35
C GLU A 112 29.69 1.04 -10.11
N PRO A 113 30.11 0.29 -11.17
CA PRO A 113 31.08 -0.78 -11.01
C PRO A 113 32.43 -0.21 -10.58
N THR A 114 33.05 -0.85 -9.60
CA THR A 114 34.38 -0.44 -9.10
C THR A 114 35.53 -1.10 -9.86
N ARG A 115 35.30 -2.29 -10.42
CA ARG A 115 36.30 -3.10 -11.11
C ARG A 115 35.66 -3.95 -12.22
N CYS A 116 36.35 -4.08 -13.33
CA CYS A 116 36.03 -5.02 -14.42
C CYS A 116 36.79 -6.34 -14.26
N SER A 117 36.28 -7.40 -14.86
CA SER A 117 36.99 -8.70 -14.95
C SER A 117 38.38 -8.60 -15.61
N CYS A 118 38.60 -7.63 -16.51
CA CYS A 118 39.91 -7.35 -17.09
C CYS A 118 40.90 -6.67 -16.12
N GLY A 119 40.53 -6.42 -14.87
CA GLY A 119 41.36 -5.76 -13.86
C GLY A 119 41.28 -4.23 -13.83
N ARG A 120 40.66 -3.59 -14.82
CA ARG A 120 40.51 -2.13 -14.88
C ARG A 120 39.66 -1.61 -13.69
N ARG A 121 40.13 -0.51 -13.10
CA ARG A 121 39.43 0.30 -12.11
C ARG A 121 39.16 1.68 -12.67
N GLY A 122 38.14 2.35 -12.19
CA GLY A 122 37.81 3.74 -12.54
C GLY A 122 36.43 3.90 -13.14
N ARG A 123 36.23 4.92 -13.95
CA ARG A 123 34.92 5.23 -14.54
C ARG A 123 34.57 4.29 -15.69
N PHE A 124 33.34 3.80 -15.66
CA PHE A 124 32.72 2.97 -16.69
C PHE A 124 31.69 3.80 -17.45
N ARG A 125 31.45 3.46 -18.71
CA ARG A 125 30.46 4.15 -19.53
C ARG A 125 29.09 3.53 -19.27
N LEU A 126 28.11 4.35 -18.87
CA LEU A 126 26.72 3.90 -18.76
C LEU A 126 26.14 3.70 -20.16
N LEU A 127 25.71 2.47 -20.49
CA LEU A 127 25.07 2.12 -21.76
C LEU A 127 23.57 2.27 -21.68
N HIS A 128 22.98 1.65 -20.65
CA HIS A 128 21.53 1.57 -20.51
C HIS A 128 21.13 1.57 -19.04
N LYS A 129 19.97 2.11 -18.76
CA LYS A 129 19.34 2.10 -17.45
C LYS A 129 17.87 1.73 -17.59
N GLU A 130 17.42 0.80 -16.80
CA GLU A 130 16.01 0.45 -16.69
C GLU A 130 15.40 1.24 -15.54
N LEU A 131 14.31 1.94 -15.85
CA LEU A 131 13.58 2.77 -14.91
C LEU A 131 12.24 2.10 -14.62
N VAL A 132 11.87 2.05 -13.34
CA VAL A 132 10.54 1.64 -12.88
C VAL A 132 9.95 2.75 -12.04
N ASP A 133 8.68 2.97 -12.17
CA ASP A 133 7.99 3.90 -11.29
C ASP A 133 7.90 3.32 -9.88
N ALA A 134 8.26 4.12 -8.90
CA ALA A 134 8.29 3.74 -7.50
C ALA A 134 7.69 4.85 -6.63
N GLN A 135 7.03 4.43 -5.55
CA GLN A 135 6.43 5.30 -4.55
C GLN A 135 6.78 4.79 -3.16
N ARG A 136 7.01 5.70 -2.22
CA ARG A 136 7.20 5.37 -0.82
C ARG A 136 5.98 5.78 -0.02
N LEU A 137 5.43 4.84 0.72
CA LEU A 137 4.40 5.09 1.72
C LEU A 137 5.01 5.05 3.12
N ILE A 138 4.50 5.86 4.02
CA ILE A 138 4.71 5.73 5.45
C ILE A 138 3.41 5.22 6.03
N VAL A 139 3.44 3.97 6.50
CA VAL A 139 2.30 3.29 7.11
C VAL A 139 2.46 3.30 8.62
N GLU A 140 1.40 3.64 9.33
CA GLU A 140 1.33 3.74 10.79
C GLU A 140 0.36 2.69 11.31
N GLU A 141 0.59 2.17 12.51
CA GLU A 141 -0.36 1.24 13.16
C GLU A 141 -1.75 1.85 13.29
N CYS A 142 -2.78 1.05 13.05
CA CYS A 142 -4.16 1.51 13.20
C CYS A 142 -4.42 1.91 14.66
N PRO A 143 -5.01 3.10 14.92
CA PRO A 143 -5.32 3.53 16.28
C PRO A 143 -6.17 2.56 17.08
N GLU A 144 -7.01 1.79 16.39
CA GLU A 144 -7.90 0.78 16.99
C GLU A 144 -7.17 -0.43 17.57
N SER A 145 -5.96 -0.70 17.08
CA SER A 145 -5.11 -1.81 17.55
C SER A 145 -4.20 -1.43 18.71
N LEU A 146 -4.23 -0.15 19.15
CA LEU A 146 -3.39 0.39 20.20
C LEU A 146 -4.08 0.23 21.57
N GLU A 147 -3.38 -0.32 22.53
CA GLU A 147 -3.84 -0.39 23.90
C GLU A 147 -3.35 0.82 24.71
N GLY A 148 -4.28 1.55 25.36
CA GLY A 148 -4.00 2.42 26.47
C GLY A 148 -2.89 3.48 26.33
N GLY A 149 -2.93 4.35 25.30
CA GLY A 149 -2.03 5.53 25.21
C GLY A 149 -0.64 5.26 24.61
N GLU A 150 -0.44 4.11 24.00
CA GLU A 150 0.78 3.79 23.28
C GLU A 150 0.93 4.64 22.01
N GLN A 151 2.17 5.03 21.69
CA GLN A 151 2.46 5.73 20.44
C GLN A 151 2.51 4.73 19.27
N PRO A 152 1.81 5.04 18.16
CA PRO A 152 1.82 4.20 16.97
C PRO A 152 3.22 4.15 16.33
N LYS A 153 3.67 2.98 15.95
CA LYS A 153 4.90 2.78 15.20
C LYS A 153 4.65 3.02 13.71
N ARG A 154 5.71 3.42 13.02
CA ARG A 154 5.69 3.71 11.58
C ARG A 154 6.66 2.83 10.84
N LEU A 155 6.28 2.44 9.64
CA LEU A 155 7.09 1.62 8.75
C LEU A 155 7.05 2.21 7.35
N SER A 156 8.21 2.18 6.67
CA SER A 156 8.30 2.61 5.27
C SER A 156 8.00 1.44 4.36
N VAL A 157 7.06 1.64 3.44
CA VAL A 157 6.65 0.66 2.44
C VAL A 157 7.01 1.20 1.06
N PHE A 158 7.68 0.41 0.25
CA PHE A 158 8.02 0.74 -1.13
C PHE A 158 7.12 0.01 -2.10
N LEU A 159 6.42 0.78 -2.91
CA LEU A 159 5.60 0.31 -4.02
C LEU A 159 6.39 0.47 -5.32
N LYS A 160 6.26 -0.49 -6.22
CA LYS A 160 6.93 -0.48 -7.53
C LYS A 160 5.96 -0.95 -8.62
N GLU A 161 6.22 -0.49 -9.85
CA GLU A 161 5.57 -0.98 -11.06
C GLU A 161 4.04 -0.78 -11.04
N ASP A 162 3.26 -1.85 -11.21
CA ASP A 162 1.79 -1.84 -11.25
C ASP A 162 1.12 -1.36 -9.94
N LEU A 163 1.81 -1.49 -8.80
CA LEU A 163 1.30 -0.97 -7.52
C LEU A 163 1.29 0.57 -7.45
N VAL A 164 1.90 1.23 -8.42
CA VAL A 164 1.99 2.69 -8.50
C VAL A 164 1.08 3.25 -9.60
N GLU A 165 0.28 2.42 -10.25
CA GLU A 165 -0.71 2.86 -11.23
C GLU A 165 -1.76 3.80 -10.61
N PRO A 166 -2.34 4.73 -11.41
CA PRO A 166 -3.30 5.73 -10.91
C PRO A 166 -4.51 5.15 -10.18
N ILE A 167 -4.91 3.91 -10.49
CA ILE A 167 -6.00 3.20 -9.80
C ILE A 167 -5.57 2.81 -8.39
N MET A 168 -4.34 2.34 -8.23
CA MET A 168 -3.80 1.97 -6.92
C MET A 168 -3.44 3.20 -6.08
N GLU A 169 -2.94 4.27 -6.71
CA GLU A 169 -2.65 5.53 -6.05
C GLU A 169 -3.89 6.11 -5.33
N LYS A 170 -5.08 6.01 -5.94
CA LYS A 170 -6.34 6.39 -5.30
C LYS A 170 -6.67 5.56 -4.04
N LYS A 171 -6.25 4.29 -4.01
CA LYS A 171 -6.49 3.36 -2.90
C LYS A 171 -5.48 3.52 -1.77
N THR A 172 -4.30 4.07 -2.06
CA THR A 172 -3.20 4.29 -1.10
C THR A 172 -3.03 5.73 -0.68
N THR A 173 -4.10 6.53 -0.75
CA THR A 173 -4.08 7.93 -0.31
C THR A 173 -3.85 8.05 1.20
N PRO A 174 -3.21 9.15 1.66
CA PRO A 174 -3.09 9.42 3.10
C PRO A 174 -4.45 9.39 3.80
N GLY A 175 -4.56 8.62 4.88
CA GLY A 175 -5.80 8.37 5.62
C GLY A 175 -6.49 7.05 5.30
N SER A 176 -6.11 6.35 4.23
CA SER A 176 -6.66 5.03 3.90
C SER A 176 -6.08 3.93 4.79
N LYS A 177 -6.93 3.00 5.21
CA LYS A 177 -6.49 1.76 5.86
C LYS A 177 -6.14 0.73 4.80
N VAL A 178 -4.95 0.16 4.90
CA VAL A 178 -4.42 -0.79 3.92
C VAL A 178 -3.87 -2.03 4.61
N LYS A 179 -4.01 -3.17 3.96
CA LYS A 179 -3.29 -4.39 4.26
C LYS A 179 -2.11 -4.47 3.30
N VAL A 180 -0.91 -4.54 3.83
CA VAL A 180 0.33 -4.63 3.06
C VAL A 180 0.87 -6.04 3.16
N ILE A 181 1.23 -6.60 2.03
CA ILE A 181 1.93 -7.88 1.90
C ILE A 181 3.27 -7.61 1.24
N GLY A 182 4.35 -8.06 1.84
CA GLY A 182 5.68 -7.80 1.27
C GLY A 182 6.82 -8.42 2.05
N VAL A 183 8.03 -8.17 1.57
CA VAL A 183 9.28 -8.66 2.14
C VAL A 183 9.95 -7.57 2.95
N ILE A 184 10.39 -7.91 4.17
CA ILE A 184 11.15 -6.98 5.00
C ILE A 184 12.59 -6.93 4.49
N LYS A 185 13.07 -5.70 4.27
CA LYS A 185 14.46 -5.41 3.85
C LYS A 185 15.10 -4.41 4.80
N GLU A 186 16.42 -4.41 4.79
CA GLU A 186 17.22 -3.41 5.46
C GLU A 186 17.55 -2.24 4.52
N ALA A 187 17.49 -1.03 5.03
CA ALA A 187 17.94 0.17 4.33
C ALA A 187 19.09 0.83 5.11
N PRO A 188 20.24 1.04 4.48
CA PRO A 188 21.36 1.67 5.15
C PRO A 188 21.06 3.15 5.46
N ILE A 189 21.40 3.58 6.68
CA ILE A 189 21.33 4.97 7.10
C ILE A 189 22.68 5.63 6.85
N PHE A 190 22.67 6.75 6.11
CA PHE A 190 23.88 7.55 5.89
C PHE A 190 23.91 8.74 6.84
N LEU A 191 25.06 8.93 7.50
CA LEU A 191 25.32 10.09 8.34
C LEU A 191 25.53 11.34 7.48
N ALA A 192 25.40 12.53 8.08
CA ALA A 192 25.65 13.80 7.39
C ALA A 192 27.06 13.91 6.77
N THR A 193 28.02 13.15 7.31
CA THR A 193 29.39 13.03 6.81
C THR A 193 29.51 12.16 5.54
N GLY A 194 28.41 11.51 5.09
CA GLY A 194 28.41 10.56 3.99
C GLY A 194 28.87 9.14 4.35
N ALA A 195 29.28 8.90 5.59
CA ALA A 195 29.62 7.57 6.08
C ALA A 195 28.33 6.76 6.35
N GLN A 196 28.41 5.45 6.11
CA GLN A 196 27.31 4.54 6.45
C GLN A 196 27.26 4.33 7.96
N SER A 197 26.06 4.48 8.54
CA SER A 197 25.80 4.15 9.94
C SER A 197 25.87 2.65 10.17
N THR A 198 26.18 2.22 11.39
CA THR A 198 25.99 0.82 11.83
C THR A 198 24.53 0.48 12.09
N ARG A 199 23.62 1.46 12.03
CA ARG A 199 22.18 1.28 12.17
C ARG A 199 21.55 1.18 10.79
N TYR A 200 20.57 0.32 10.68
CA TYR A 200 19.75 0.13 9.49
C TYR A 200 18.31 0.41 9.83
N ASP A 201 17.60 1.03 8.90
CA ASP A 201 16.14 1.11 8.96
C ASP A 201 15.53 -0.15 8.36
N LEU A 202 14.44 -0.62 8.95
CA LEU A 202 13.62 -1.68 8.37
C LEU A 202 12.62 -1.05 7.41
N ILE A 203 12.54 -1.62 6.23
CA ILE A 203 11.61 -1.22 5.18
C ILE A 203 10.88 -2.44 4.65
N VAL A 204 9.71 -2.26 4.07
CA VAL A 204 8.99 -3.33 3.39
C VAL A 204 8.96 -3.03 1.89
N GLU A 205 9.44 -3.97 1.09
CA GLU A 205 9.17 -3.98 -0.34
C GLU A 205 7.86 -4.72 -0.57
N SER A 206 6.84 -3.97 -0.98
CA SER A 206 5.49 -4.51 -1.12
C SER A 206 5.38 -5.41 -2.35
N ASN A 207 4.80 -6.58 -2.15
CA ASN A 207 4.31 -7.43 -3.22
C ASN A 207 2.86 -7.10 -3.56
N ASN A 208 2.00 -6.86 -2.56
CA ASN A 208 0.61 -6.49 -2.74
C ASN A 208 0.15 -5.48 -1.70
N VAL A 209 -0.82 -4.63 -2.06
CA VAL A 209 -1.48 -3.70 -1.15
C VAL A 209 -2.98 -3.76 -1.39
N GLU A 210 -3.72 -4.11 -0.36
CA GLU A 210 -5.17 -4.23 -0.41
C GLU A 210 -5.81 -3.14 0.46
N PRO A 211 -6.76 -2.36 -0.04
CA PRO A 211 -7.50 -1.44 0.80
C PRO A 211 -8.41 -2.24 1.75
N LEU A 212 -8.35 -1.93 3.05
CA LEU A 212 -9.22 -2.54 4.04
C LEU A 212 -10.59 -1.84 4.12
N GLU A 213 -10.63 -0.58 3.75
CA GLU A 213 -11.87 0.17 3.64
C GLU A 213 -12.39 0.07 2.21
N GLN A 214 -13.61 -0.44 2.08
CA GLN A 214 -14.31 -0.40 0.80
C GLN A 214 -14.57 1.06 0.45
N THR A 215 -14.04 1.51 -0.66
CA THR A 215 -14.40 2.82 -1.22
C THR A 215 -15.90 2.79 -1.54
N PHE A 216 -16.61 3.91 -1.38
CA PHE A 216 -18.03 3.99 -1.71
C PHE A 216 -18.33 3.54 -3.17
N GLU A 217 -17.34 3.54 -4.03
CA GLU A 217 -17.40 3.07 -5.41
C GLU A 217 -17.43 1.53 -5.51
N ASP A 218 -16.92 0.81 -4.49
CA ASP A 218 -16.83 -0.66 -4.45
C ASP A 218 -17.99 -1.29 -3.65
N ILE A 219 -18.95 -0.49 -3.16
CA ILE A 219 -20.12 -1.01 -2.45
C ILE A 219 -21.07 -1.65 -3.45
N ASP A 220 -20.99 -2.96 -3.56
CA ASP A 220 -21.95 -3.75 -4.35
C ASP A 220 -23.25 -3.91 -3.53
N ILE A 221 -24.25 -3.11 -3.90
CA ILE A 221 -25.57 -3.14 -3.26
C ILE A 221 -26.30 -4.37 -3.79
N SER A 222 -26.48 -5.39 -2.95
CA SER A 222 -27.25 -6.56 -3.35
C SER A 222 -28.70 -6.20 -3.71
N LYS A 223 -29.29 -6.92 -4.65
CA LYS A 223 -30.71 -6.68 -5.05
C LYS A 223 -31.66 -6.73 -3.87
N LYS A 224 -31.37 -7.58 -2.86
CA LYS A 224 -32.16 -7.68 -1.62
C LYS A 224 -32.04 -6.41 -0.77
N ASP A 225 -30.87 -5.80 -0.72
CA ASP A 225 -30.66 -4.56 0.04
C ASP A 225 -31.27 -3.37 -0.69
N GLU A 226 -31.22 -3.36 -2.03
CA GLU A 226 -31.90 -2.35 -2.84
C GLU A 226 -33.43 -2.37 -2.62
N GLU A 227 -34.03 -3.57 -2.57
CA GLU A 227 -35.46 -3.72 -2.26
C GLU A 227 -35.80 -3.21 -0.86
N LYS A 228 -35.00 -3.56 0.15
CA LYS A 228 -35.16 -3.06 1.53
C LYS A 228 -35.04 -1.54 1.62
N ILE A 229 -34.05 -0.94 0.93
CA ILE A 229 -33.85 0.51 0.89
C ILE A 229 -35.09 1.18 0.26
N LYS A 230 -35.61 0.63 -0.85
CA LYS A 230 -36.82 1.12 -1.51
C LYS A 230 -38.05 0.98 -0.64
N GLU A 231 -38.16 -0.07 0.17
CA GLU A 231 -39.23 -0.26 1.13
C GLU A 231 -39.15 0.76 2.26
N LEU A 232 -37.99 0.91 2.87
CA LEU A 232 -37.72 1.89 3.93
C LEU A 232 -37.99 3.34 3.46
N SER A 233 -37.64 3.66 2.21
CA SER A 233 -37.84 5.01 1.66
C SER A 233 -39.31 5.42 1.55
N LYS A 234 -40.24 4.46 1.53
CA LYS A 234 -41.70 4.70 1.49
C LYS A 234 -42.29 4.99 2.88
N ASP A 235 -41.53 4.76 3.95
CA ASP A 235 -42.00 4.97 5.33
C ASP A 235 -42.02 6.47 5.64
N PRO A 236 -43.19 7.08 5.95
CA PRO A 236 -43.30 8.49 6.27
C PRO A 236 -42.56 8.88 7.56
N LYS A 237 -42.21 7.90 8.42
CA LYS A 237 -41.47 8.11 9.67
C LYS A 237 -39.97 7.77 9.54
N ILE A 238 -39.47 7.66 8.36
CA ILE A 238 -38.07 7.28 8.13
C ILE A 238 -37.11 8.28 8.79
N TYR A 239 -37.40 9.57 8.75
CA TYR A 239 -36.58 10.60 9.35
C TYR A 239 -36.44 10.42 10.86
N ASP A 240 -37.56 10.19 11.57
CA ASP A 240 -37.55 9.93 13.00
C ASP A 240 -36.80 8.66 13.36
N LYS A 241 -36.87 7.64 12.52
CA LYS A 241 -36.10 6.38 12.70
C LYS A 241 -34.60 6.61 12.53
N LEU A 242 -34.19 7.40 11.55
CA LEU A 242 -32.78 7.77 11.34
C LEU A 242 -32.23 8.56 12.53
N ILE A 243 -33.00 9.56 13.07
CA ILE A 243 -32.60 10.32 14.26
C ILE A 243 -32.38 9.38 15.45
N LYS A 244 -33.28 8.42 15.66
CA LYS A 244 -33.17 7.45 16.76
C LYS A 244 -32.05 6.43 16.57
N SER A 245 -31.63 6.18 15.34
CA SER A 245 -30.52 5.26 15.05
C SER A 245 -29.14 5.87 15.29
N ILE A 246 -29.04 7.21 15.30
CA ILE A 246 -27.79 7.90 15.61
C ILE A 246 -27.56 7.86 17.13
N ALA A 247 -26.42 7.27 17.53
CA ALA A 247 -25.99 7.14 18.92
C ALA A 247 -27.13 6.68 19.84
N PRO A 248 -27.68 5.47 19.67
CA PRO A 248 -28.85 4.99 20.42
C PRO A 248 -28.61 4.92 21.92
N SER A 249 -27.35 4.79 22.35
CA SER A 249 -26.94 4.79 23.76
C SER A 249 -27.06 6.17 24.44
N ILE A 250 -27.13 7.25 23.66
CA ILE A 250 -27.23 8.63 24.18
C ILE A 250 -28.69 9.03 24.18
N TYR A 251 -29.25 9.27 25.37
CA TYR A 251 -30.61 9.74 25.54
C TYR A 251 -30.69 11.26 25.37
N GLY A 252 -31.73 11.76 24.66
CA GLY A 252 -31.93 13.17 24.41
C GLY A 252 -31.05 13.70 23.26
N HIS A 253 -30.79 14.99 23.25
CA HIS A 253 -30.04 15.73 22.24
C HIS A 253 -30.63 15.61 20.82
N ASP A 254 -31.94 15.54 20.69
CA ASP A 254 -32.61 15.26 19.41
C ASP A 254 -32.24 16.28 18.31
N TYR A 255 -32.06 17.55 18.66
CA TYR A 255 -31.65 18.59 17.70
C TYR A 255 -30.21 18.33 17.17
N VAL A 256 -29.29 17.84 18.02
CA VAL A 256 -27.93 17.48 17.61
C VAL A 256 -28.00 16.27 16.70
N LYS A 257 -28.78 15.26 17.05
CA LYS A 257 -28.98 14.06 16.21
C LYS A 257 -29.63 14.42 14.86
N GLN A 258 -30.59 15.32 14.84
CA GLN A 258 -31.17 15.84 13.58
C GLN A 258 -30.13 16.54 12.73
N ALA A 259 -29.29 17.37 13.31
CA ALA A 259 -28.22 18.06 12.60
C ALA A 259 -27.21 17.08 12.02
N LEU A 260 -26.87 16.00 12.76
CA LEU A 260 -26.00 14.93 12.27
C LEU A 260 -26.62 14.15 11.10
N VAL A 261 -27.93 13.86 11.14
CA VAL A 261 -28.65 13.25 10.01
C VAL A 261 -28.54 14.13 8.77
N LEU A 262 -28.78 15.45 8.93
CA LEU A 262 -28.67 16.40 7.81
C LEU A 262 -27.24 16.48 7.26
N GLN A 263 -26.23 16.41 8.14
CA GLN A 263 -24.83 16.37 7.73
C GLN A 263 -24.50 15.10 6.91
N LEU A 264 -24.98 13.94 7.31
CA LEU A 264 -24.82 12.68 6.58
C LEU A 264 -25.47 12.72 5.18
N MET A 265 -26.64 13.39 5.06
CA MET A 265 -27.30 13.56 3.76
C MET A 265 -26.54 14.53 2.85
N GLY A 266 -25.76 15.43 3.42
CA GLY A 266 -25.03 16.47 2.70
C GLY A 266 -25.93 17.49 2.02
N GLY A 267 -25.31 18.41 1.30
CA GLY A 267 -25.99 19.41 0.49
C GLY A 267 -25.66 19.24 -1.00
N VAL A 268 -26.39 19.95 -1.85
CA VAL A 268 -26.18 19.92 -3.28
C VAL A 268 -25.06 20.87 -3.69
N ARG A 269 -24.07 20.35 -4.41
CA ARG A 269 -23.03 21.15 -5.03
C ARG A 269 -23.64 22.07 -6.10
N LYS A 270 -23.44 23.38 -5.98
CA LYS A 270 -23.96 24.36 -6.92
C LYS A 270 -22.83 24.94 -7.77
N VAL A 271 -23.06 25.02 -9.07
CA VAL A 271 -22.19 25.74 -10.01
C VAL A 271 -22.97 26.96 -10.48
N ARG A 272 -22.42 28.14 -10.21
CA ARG A 272 -23.03 29.42 -10.64
C ARG A 272 -22.72 29.70 -12.11
N THR A 273 -23.44 30.63 -12.68
CA THR A 273 -23.28 31.06 -14.08
C THR A 273 -21.91 31.69 -14.37
N ASP A 274 -21.23 32.20 -13.34
CA ASP A 274 -19.86 32.74 -13.39
C ASP A 274 -18.76 31.66 -13.27
N GLY A 275 -19.14 30.37 -13.23
CA GLY A 275 -18.24 29.24 -13.08
C GLY A 275 -17.77 28.96 -11.65
N THR A 276 -18.16 29.78 -10.67
CA THR A 276 -17.83 29.53 -9.26
C THR A 276 -18.57 28.31 -8.75
N LYS A 277 -17.84 27.44 -8.02
CA LYS A 277 -18.37 26.21 -7.44
C LYS A 277 -18.55 26.36 -5.94
N THR A 278 -19.78 26.20 -5.47
CA THR A 278 -20.08 26.14 -4.03
C THR A 278 -20.17 24.68 -3.60
N ARG A 279 -19.41 24.30 -2.57
CA ARG A 279 -19.46 22.94 -2.00
C ARG A 279 -20.84 22.66 -1.39
N GLY A 280 -21.26 21.40 -1.46
CA GLY A 280 -22.45 20.91 -0.76
C GLY A 280 -22.14 20.29 0.59
N ASP A 281 -20.86 20.11 0.93
CA ASP A 281 -20.45 19.44 2.16
C ASP A 281 -20.76 20.35 3.37
N MET A 282 -21.40 19.77 4.38
CA MET A 282 -21.70 20.45 5.65
C MET A 282 -20.72 19.95 6.71
N HIS A 283 -20.12 20.88 7.43
CA HIS A 283 -19.25 20.60 8.57
C HIS A 283 -19.92 21.04 9.85
N MET A 284 -19.79 20.24 10.90
CA MET A 284 -20.38 20.55 12.20
C MET A 284 -19.28 20.55 13.27
N LEU A 285 -19.31 21.56 14.12
CA LEU A 285 -18.47 21.67 15.30
C LEU A 285 -19.38 21.60 16.54
N LEU A 286 -19.17 20.58 17.36
CA LEU A 286 -19.83 20.45 18.66
C LEU A 286 -18.88 20.96 19.74
N VAL A 287 -19.36 21.89 20.53
CA VAL A 287 -18.60 22.47 21.66
C VAL A 287 -19.45 22.26 22.93
N GLY A 288 -18.82 21.72 23.97
CA GLY A 288 -19.48 21.44 25.25
C GLY A 288 -18.45 21.15 26.32
N ASP A 289 -18.91 21.04 27.55
CA ASP A 289 -18.06 20.63 28.67
C ASP A 289 -17.69 19.14 28.53
N PRO A 290 -16.51 18.75 29.03
CA PRO A 290 -16.00 17.36 28.96
C PRO A 290 -16.84 16.40 29.78
#